data_a75c71fb422d4c511984d757188280cb
#
_entry.id   a75c71fb422d4c511984d757188280cb
#
_cell.length_a   1.000
_cell.length_b   1.000
_cell.length_c   1.000
_cell.angle_alpha   90.00
_cell.angle_beta   90.00
_cell.angle_gamma   90.00
#
_symmetry.space_group_name_H-M   'P 1'
#
loop_
_entity.id
_entity.type
_entity.pdbx_description
1 polymer ?
#
loop_
_entity_poly.entity_id
_entity_poly.type
_entity_poly.pdbx_seq_one_letter_code
_entity_poly.pdbx_strand_id
1 'polypeptide(L)'
;MLSYQEARRTVIEKLGARKAPRFTEPVRVGDALGCVLAQEVKTDREYPPFHRATRDGYAVFAADAKAGATLKVAGEIKAGDRVTKELFADTCVQIMTGAAVPSGADAVVMIEHTEREGDHVRFARDSVPGQNFVPRGSEARAGQTLLAPGTRLGYAELALAAQVGAAELECAAKPRVAILSTGDEVVPVDAQPGRFQIRNSNSVSLAAQVRLAGGRPVLLGNAMDREDDLVPKITRGLREDLLVLSGGVSMGKYDLVESVLKDMGAEFYFDAVAIRPGRPAVFGKCGQTFFFGLPGNPVSTMVTFELFVTPVVDWLSGAEPRELPIVEAKLVAPLNEKPGVTHFLPARVARTGAQLEVTPLEWQGSGDVAALGKANAFLVSPAERSNIAQGETVDVLLRRDLL
;
A
#
# COMPACT_ATOMS: atom_id res chain seq x y z
N MET A 1 12.24 -28.41 -4.03
CA MET A 1 11.55 -27.25 -4.62
C MET A 1 10.80 -26.56 -3.50
N LEU A 2 11.02 -25.26 -3.33
CA LEU A 2 10.43 -24.48 -2.23
C LEU A 2 8.92 -24.27 -2.43
N SER A 3 8.13 -24.23 -1.35
CA SER A 3 6.79 -23.68 -1.38
C SER A 3 6.85 -22.18 -1.68
N TYR A 4 5.73 -21.54 -2.02
CA TYR A 4 5.75 -20.08 -2.28
C TYR A 4 6.04 -19.28 -1.01
N GLN A 5 5.62 -19.77 0.16
CA GLN A 5 5.92 -19.13 1.46
C GLN A 5 7.42 -19.18 1.76
N GLU A 6 8.06 -20.36 1.55
CA GLU A 6 9.51 -20.53 1.73
C GLU A 6 10.30 -19.68 0.73
N ALA A 7 9.90 -19.65 -0.54
CA ALA A 7 10.54 -18.82 -1.56
C ALA A 7 10.41 -17.33 -1.22
N ARG A 8 9.22 -16.85 -0.81
CA ARG A 8 9.02 -15.47 -0.38
C ARG A 8 9.85 -15.14 0.87
N ARG A 9 9.92 -16.06 1.84
CA ARG A 9 10.79 -15.91 3.02
C ARG A 9 12.25 -15.81 2.62
N THR A 10 12.71 -16.66 1.71
CA THR A 10 14.08 -16.60 1.16
C THR A 10 14.37 -15.25 0.52
N VAL A 11 13.43 -14.70 -0.26
CA VAL A 11 13.57 -13.35 -0.82
C VAL A 11 13.77 -12.33 0.31
N ILE A 12 12.89 -12.28 1.31
CA ILE A 12 12.95 -11.33 2.41
C ILE A 12 14.25 -11.48 3.24
N GLU A 13 14.66 -12.70 3.55
CA GLU A 13 15.89 -12.97 4.29
C GLU A 13 17.15 -12.52 3.51
N LYS A 14 17.18 -12.71 2.19
CA LYS A 14 18.30 -12.27 1.35
C LYS A 14 18.40 -10.75 1.19
N LEU A 15 17.29 -10.03 1.36
CA LEU A 15 17.29 -8.57 1.41
C LEU A 15 18.01 -8.06 2.68
N GLY A 16 17.89 -8.80 3.79
CA GLY A 16 18.42 -8.41 5.09
C GLY A 16 17.66 -7.24 5.71
N ALA A 17 18.26 -6.62 6.73
CA ALA A 17 17.66 -5.48 7.40
C ALA A 17 17.40 -4.33 6.43
N ARG A 18 16.27 -3.64 6.64
CA ARG A 18 15.91 -2.45 5.87
C ARG A 18 17.07 -1.43 5.91
N LYS A 19 17.48 -0.96 4.76
CA LYS A 19 18.46 0.10 4.60
C LYS A 19 17.76 1.43 4.33
N ALA A 20 18.41 2.52 4.71
CA ALA A 20 17.99 3.83 4.23
C ALA A 20 18.02 3.83 2.69
N PRO A 21 17.08 4.54 2.03
CA PRO A 21 17.08 4.63 0.58
C PRO A 21 18.40 5.21 0.08
N ARG A 22 18.89 4.71 -1.05
CA ARG A 22 20.17 5.15 -1.64
C ARG A 22 20.15 6.62 -2.06
N PHE A 23 18.99 7.06 -2.55
CA PHE A 23 18.74 8.43 -2.99
C PHE A 23 17.41 8.90 -2.45
N THR A 24 17.32 10.19 -2.15
CA THR A 24 16.08 10.87 -1.77
C THR A 24 15.83 12.05 -2.69
N GLU A 25 14.59 12.47 -2.78
CA GLU A 25 14.17 13.64 -3.53
C GLU A 25 13.08 14.39 -2.77
N PRO A 26 13.08 15.74 -2.81
CA PRO A 26 12.00 16.52 -2.25
C PRO A 26 10.76 16.39 -3.14
N VAL A 27 9.63 16.06 -2.51
CA VAL A 27 8.34 15.90 -3.18
C VAL A 27 7.33 16.81 -2.48
N ARG A 28 6.55 17.58 -3.24
CA ARG A 28 5.46 18.37 -2.66
C ARG A 28 4.44 17.44 -2.01
N VAL A 29 3.92 17.82 -0.85
CA VAL A 29 2.98 17.00 -0.09
C VAL A 29 1.77 16.56 -0.92
N GLY A 30 1.27 17.42 -1.83
CA GLY A 30 0.16 17.09 -2.72
C GLY A 30 0.48 16.03 -3.78
N ASP A 31 1.76 15.82 -4.10
CA ASP A 31 2.23 14.88 -5.13
C ASP A 31 2.86 13.61 -4.53
N ALA A 32 2.94 13.53 -3.20
CA ALA A 32 3.69 12.48 -2.49
C ALA A 32 2.88 11.19 -2.21
N LEU A 33 1.67 11.04 -2.77
CA LEU A 33 0.87 9.83 -2.60
C LEU A 33 1.64 8.59 -3.08
N GLY A 34 1.72 7.57 -2.19
CA GLY A 34 2.41 6.31 -2.45
C GLY A 34 3.94 6.38 -2.35
N CYS A 35 4.53 7.58 -2.18
CA CYS A 35 5.96 7.72 -1.91
C CYS A 35 6.32 7.13 -0.53
N VAL A 36 7.58 6.79 -0.34
CA VAL A 36 8.11 6.33 0.95
C VAL A 36 8.89 7.47 1.58
N LEU A 37 8.52 7.84 2.78
CA LEU A 37 9.13 8.94 3.53
C LEU A 37 10.58 8.58 3.93
N ALA A 38 11.53 9.50 3.71
CA ALA A 38 12.93 9.32 4.05
C ALA A 38 13.37 10.14 5.27
N GLN A 39 12.50 10.98 5.82
CA GLN A 39 12.73 11.83 6.98
C GLN A 39 11.69 11.58 8.08
N GLU A 40 11.88 12.16 9.25
CA GLU A 40 10.83 12.29 10.26
C GLU A 40 9.96 13.51 9.96
N VAL A 41 8.65 13.38 10.16
CA VAL A 41 7.72 14.52 10.20
C VAL A 41 7.33 14.75 11.65
N LYS A 42 7.63 15.94 12.15
CA LYS A 42 7.38 16.34 13.54
C LYS A 42 6.36 17.47 13.60
N THR A 43 5.67 17.54 14.73
CA THR A 43 4.79 18.67 15.02
C THR A 43 5.59 19.94 15.20
N ASP A 44 5.13 21.06 14.64
CA ASP A 44 5.66 22.40 14.85
C ASP A 44 5.19 23.00 16.19
N ARG A 45 4.04 22.56 16.71
CA ARG A 45 3.38 23.02 17.93
C ARG A 45 2.49 21.94 18.51
N GLU A 46 1.79 22.25 19.61
CA GLU A 46 0.76 21.36 20.16
C GLU A 46 -0.48 21.30 19.28
N TYR A 47 -1.08 20.11 19.19
CA TYR A 47 -2.35 19.85 18.50
C TYR A 47 -3.38 19.23 19.45
N PRO A 48 -4.61 19.80 19.53
CA PRO A 48 -4.94 21.11 19.00
C PRO A 48 -4.15 22.22 19.72
N PRO A 49 -3.94 23.39 19.10
CA PRO A 49 -3.13 24.49 19.69
C PRO A 49 -3.80 25.21 20.85
N PHE A 50 -5.07 24.95 21.08
CA PHE A 50 -5.90 25.48 22.20
C PHE A 50 -6.94 24.42 22.58
N HIS A 51 -7.61 24.60 23.72
CA HIS A 51 -8.81 23.81 24.05
C HIS A 51 -9.87 24.08 23.00
N ARG A 52 -10.30 23.05 22.26
CA ARG A 52 -11.14 23.17 21.07
C ARG A 52 -12.54 22.62 21.34
N ALA A 53 -13.58 23.45 21.23
CA ALA A 53 -14.96 23.01 21.36
C ALA A 53 -15.32 21.96 20.29
N THR A 54 -16.03 20.91 20.70
CA THR A 54 -16.50 19.82 19.80
C THR A 54 -17.98 19.89 19.50
N ARG A 55 -18.68 20.81 20.13
CA ARG A 55 -20.12 21.04 19.96
C ARG A 55 -20.43 22.54 19.97
N ASP A 56 -21.51 22.91 19.31
CA ASP A 56 -22.10 24.23 19.43
C ASP A 56 -22.84 24.34 20.79
N GLY A 57 -22.69 25.45 21.46
CA GLY A 57 -23.28 25.61 22.77
C GLY A 57 -22.72 26.77 23.55
N TYR A 58 -22.50 26.57 24.84
CA TYR A 58 -22.02 27.61 25.76
C TYR A 58 -20.79 27.08 26.53
N ALA A 59 -19.71 27.85 26.44
CA ALA A 59 -18.53 27.63 27.28
C ALA A 59 -18.85 28.18 28.68
N VAL A 60 -18.63 27.35 29.70
CA VAL A 60 -19.05 27.61 31.08
C VAL A 60 -17.96 27.19 32.06
N PHE A 61 -18.03 27.69 33.27
CA PHE A 61 -17.46 27.04 34.43
C PHE A 61 -18.47 25.99 34.91
N ALA A 62 -18.10 24.73 34.92
CA ALA A 62 -19.05 23.61 35.15
C ALA A 62 -19.76 23.67 36.51
N ALA A 63 -19.12 24.31 37.51
CA ALA A 63 -19.72 24.49 38.83
C ALA A 63 -20.92 25.42 38.79
N ASP A 64 -20.96 26.42 37.89
CA ASP A 64 -22.04 27.40 37.76
C ASP A 64 -23.17 26.88 36.87
N ALA A 65 -22.87 26.00 35.90
CA ALA A 65 -23.85 25.47 34.94
C ALA A 65 -24.51 24.18 35.43
N LYS A 66 -25.39 24.32 36.41
CA LYS A 66 -26.22 23.25 36.98
C LYS A 66 -27.61 23.22 36.38
N ALA A 67 -28.30 22.10 36.47
CA ALA A 67 -29.71 21.99 36.06
C ALA A 67 -30.57 23.06 36.70
N GLY A 68 -31.23 23.86 35.87
CA GLY A 68 -32.04 25.02 36.31
C GLY A 68 -31.27 26.32 36.52
N ALA A 69 -29.94 26.32 36.53
CA ALA A 69 -29.15 27.56 36.64
C ALA A 69 -29.32 28.42 35.39
N THR A 70 -29.24 29.76 35.60
CA THR A 70 -29.32 30.76 34.52
C THR A 70 -28.08 31.62 34.58
N LEU A 71 -27.32 31.69 33.48
CA LEU A 71 -26.09 32.49 33.36
C LEU A 71 -26.25 33.58 32.32
N LYS A 72 -25.54 34.68 32.51
CA LYS A 72 -25.51 35.80 31.55
C LYS A 72 -24.57 35.46 30.39
N VAL A 73 -25.02 35.70 29.16
CA VAL A 73 -24.20 35.51 27.94
C VAL A 73 -23.27 36.70 27.75
N ALA A 74 -21.98 36.54 27.97
CA ALA A 74 -20.98 37.59 27.88
C ALA A 74 -20.46 37.84 26.45
N GLY A 75 -20.85 37.02 25.47
CA GLY A 75 -20.46 37.15 24.07
C GLY A 75 -20.60 35.88 23.27
N GLU A 76 -20.02 35.89 22.09
CA GLU A 76 -19.97 34.76 21.15
C GLU A 76 -18.54 34.55 20.68
N ILE A 77 -18.12 33.28 20.48
CA ILE A 77 -16.82 32.88 19.95
C ILE A 77 -17.05 31.92 18.79
N LYS A 78 -16.51 32.27 17.62
CA LYS A 78 -16.53 31.43 16.40
C LYS A 78 -15.19 30.83 16.15
N ALA A 79 -15.14 29.77 15.32
CA ALA A 79 -13.88 29.21 14.85
C ALA A 79 -13.06 30.28 14.11
N GLY A 80 -11.80 30.45 14.53
CA GLY A 80 -10.89 31.47 14.02
C GLY A 80 -10.86 32.77 14.78
N ASP A 81 -11.79 33.00 15.71
CA ASP A 81 -11.77 34.19 16.56
C ASP A 81 -10.57 34.17 17.52
N ARG A 82 -10.02 35.37 17.78
CA ARG A 82 -9.01 35.55 18.83
C ARG A 82 -9.71 35.64 20.19
N VAL A 83 -9.50 34.65 21.02
CA VAL A 83 -10.06 34.63 22.38
C VAL A 83 -9.08 35.36 23.30
N THR A 84 -9.43 36.58 23.68
CA THR A 84 -8.62 37.44 24.55
C THR A 84 -9.27 37.69 25.94
N LYS A 85 -10.55 37.32 26.09
CA LYS A 85 -11.30 37.54 27.33
C LYS A 85 -11.35 36.25 28.13
N GLU A 86 -11.18 36.39 29.44
CA GLU A 86 -11.40 35.32 30.40
C GLU A 86 -12.90 35.26 30.74
N LEU A 87 -13.40 34.03 30.97
CA LEU A 87 -14.76 33.86 31.47
C LEU A 87 -14.80 34.14 32.98
N PHE A 88 -15.77 34.93 33.41
CA PHE A 88 -15.99 35.24 34.84
C PHE A 88 -17.11 34.35 35.40
N ALA A 89 -17.13 34.20 36.73
CA ALA A 89 -18.19 33.51 37.45
C ALA A 89 -19.57 34.04 37.05
N ASP A 90 -20.60 33.24 37.11
CA ASP A 90 -21.99 33.54 36.75
C ASP A 90 -22.21 34.02 35.30
N THR A 91 -21.22 33.78 34.42
CA THR A 91 -21.34 34.08 32.99
C THR A 91 -21.05 32.86 32.12
N CYS A 92 -21.52 32.92 30.88
CA CYS A 92 -21.21 31.96 29.83
C CYS A 92 -20.89 32.67 28.51
N VAL A 93 -20.26 32.00 27.59
CA VAL A 93 -20.00 32.51 26.24
C VAL A 93 -20.55 31.51 25.23
N GLN A 94 -21.36 31.98 24.30
CA GLN A 94 -21.81 31.17 23.19
C GLN A 94 -20.58 30.75 22.35
N ILE A 95 -20.44 29.46 22.04
CA ILE A 95 -19.27 28.93 21.36
C ILE A 95 -19.68 27.97 20.25
N MET A 96 -18.99 28.06 19.10
CA MET A 96 -19.21 27.21 17.96
C MET A 96 -18.18 26.07 17.93
N THR A 97 -18.53 24.94 17.33
CA THR A 97 -17.64 23.82 17.06
C THR A 97 -16.36 24.29 16.39
N GLY A 98 -15.21 23.82 16.87
CA GLY A 98 -13.90 24.22 16.38
C GLY A 98 -13.33 25.51 16.99
N ALA A 99 -14.11 26.26 17.71
CA ALA A 99 -13.66 27.50 18.36
C ALA A 99 -12.80 27.20 19.60
N ALA A 100 -11.96 28.18 19.96
CA ALA A 100 -11.13 28.10 21.16
C ALA A 100 -11.98 28.33 22.41
N VAL A 101 -11.91 27.41 23.37
CA VAL A 101 -12.55 27.55 24.68
C VAL A 101 -11.80 28.66 25.47
N PRO A 102 -12.50 29.67 25.98
CA PRO A 102 -11.86 30.78 26.72
C PRO A 102 -11.27 30.30 28.06
N SER A 103 -10.23 31.00 28.54
CA SER A 103 -9.71 30.79 29.88
C SER A 103 -10.84 31.01 30.91
N GLY A 104 -10.86 30.22 31.98
CA GLY A 104 -11.91 30.20 33.00
C GLY A 104 -13.08 29.28 32.69
N ALA A 105 -13.25 28.83 31.43
CA ALA A 105 -14.22 27.80 31.12
C ALA A 105 -13.56 26.41 31.20
N ASP A 106 -14.23 25.46 31.81
CA ASP A 106 -13.82 24.06 31.94
C ASP A 106 -14.81 23.06 31.33
N ALA A 107 -15.90 23.57 30.71
CA ALA A 107 -16.89 22.75 30.00
C ALA A 107 -17.55 23.53 28.86
N VAL A 108 -18.13 22.79 27.91
CA VAL A 108 -19.05 23.28 26.87
C VAL A 108 -20.38 22.55 27.04
N VAL A 109 -21.44 23.25 27.28
CA VAL A 109 -22.81 22.70 27.33
C VAL A 109 -23.41 22.85 25.94
N MET A 110 -23.91 21.75 25.38
CA MET A 110 -24.52 21.73 24.04
C MET A 110 -25.78 22.63 24.01
N ILE A 111 -26.01 23.31 22.89
CA ILE A 111 -27.14 24.19 22.69
C ILE A 111 -28.48 23.47 22.91
N GLU A 112 -28.57 22.19 22.60
CA GLU A 112 -29.76 21.34 22.77
C GLU A 112 -30.17 21.16 24.25
N HIS A 113 -29.27 21.48 25.16
CA HIS A 113 -29.49 21.38 26.60
C HIS A 113 -29.62 22.74 27.28
N THR A 114 -29.97 23.75 26.50
CA THR A 114 -30.09 25.14 26.98
C THR A 114 -31.31 25.81 26.40
N GLU A 115 -31.84 26.78 27.14
CA GLU A 115 -32.91 27.67 26.72
C GLU A 115 -32.41 29.12 26.86
N ARG A 116 -32.37 29.86 25.74
CA ARG A 116 -31.93 31.26 25.75
C ARG A 116 -33.10 32.21 25.88
N GLU A 117 -33.03 33.13 26.87
CA GLU A 117 -33.96 34.21 27.07
C GLU A 117 -33.20 35.54 27.08
N GLY A 118 -33.26 36.28 25.98
CA GLY A 118 -32.53 37.54 25.83
C GLY A 118 -31.03 37.40 25.94
N ASP A 119 -30.42 38.02 26.95
CA ASP A 119 -29.00 37.96 27.25
C ASP A 119 -28.64 36.88 28.32
N HIS A 120 -29.58 36.01 28.68
CA HIS A 120 -29.40 34.92 29.63
C HIS A 120 -29.65 33.57 28.97
N VAL A 121 -29.05 32.51 29.52
CA VAL A 121 -29.26 31.12 29.11
C VAL A 121 -29.48 30.25 30.32
N ARG A 122 -30.53 29.45 30.28
CA ARG A 122 -30.90 28.47 31.30
C ARG A 122 -30.40 27.10 30.89
N PHE A 123 -29.81 26.34 31.82
CA PHE A 123 -29.27 25.00 31.59
C PHE A 123 -30.25 23.92 32.06
N ALA A 124 -30.52 22.94 31.17
CA ALA A 124 -31.45 21.85 31.47
C ALA A 124 -30.79 20.68 32.23
N ARG A 125 -29.45 20.63 32.25
CA ARG A 125 -28.65 19.55 32.84
C ARG A 125 -27.42 20.08 33.55
N ASP A 126 -26.89 19.28 34.48
CA ASP A 126 -25.61 19.54 35.11
C ASP A 126 -24.49 19.42 34.09
N SER A 127 -23.56 20.35 34.12
CA SER A 127 -22.28 20.30 33.40
C SER A 127 -21.23 19.66 34.25
N VAL A 128 -20.25 19.00 33.58
CA VAL A 128 -19.09 18.41 34.24
C VAL A 128 -17.79 18.93 33.59
N PRO A 129 -16.71 19.14 34.36
CA PRO A 129 -15.43 19.58 33.83
C PRO A 129 -14.92 18.64 32.72
N GLY A 130 -14.34 19.19 31.65
CA GLY A 130 -13.83 18.44 30.50
C GLY A 130 -14.87 18.10 29.44
N GLN A 131 -16.15 18.48 29.65
CA GLN A 131 -17.23 18.10 28.75
C GLN A 131 -17.15 18.88 27.42
N ASN A 132 -17.31 18.17 26.28
CA ASN A 132 -17.48 18.69 24.92
C ASN A 132 -16.37 19.61 24.40
N PHE A 133 -15.15 19.43 24.82
CA PHE A 133 -13.98 20.00 24.16
C PHE A 133 -12.78 19.05 24.18
N VAL A 134 -11.88 19.25 23.23
CA VAL A 134 -10.59 18.54 23.14
C VAL A 134 -9.53 19.40 23.82
N PRO A 135 -8.80 18.87 24.81
CA PRO A 135 -7.74 19.61 25.48
C PRO A 135 -6.59 19.98 24.52
N ARG A 136 -5.99 21.14 24.72
CA ARG A 136 -4.76 21.55 24.04
C ARG A 136 -3.68 20.48 24.16
N GLY A 137 -3.03 20.13 23.04
CA GLY A 137 -1.90 19.19 23.02
C GLY A 137 -2.27 17.71 23.25
N SER A 138 -3.57 17.38 23.34
CA SER A 138 -3.99 15.99 23.57
C SER A 138 -3.87 15.08 22.35
N GLU A 139 -3.88 15.63 21.14
CA GLU A 139 -3.70 14.89 19.90
C GLU A 139 -2.21 14.68 19.59
N ALA A 140 -1.40 15.73 19.78
CA ALA A 140 0.06 15.64 19.65
C ALA A 140 0.77 16.81 20.38
N ARG A 141 1.93 16.51 20.97
CA ARG A 141 2.75 17.49 21.65
C ARG A 141 3.74 18.14 20.69
N ALA A 142 4.15 19.38 20.95
CA ALA A 142 5.17 20.08 20.17
C ALA A 142 6.46 19.25 20.07
N GLY A 143 7.02 19.13 18.87
CA GLY A 143 8.23 18.36 18.60
C GLY A 143 8.05 16.82 18.54
N GLN A 144 6.83 16.31 18.74
CA GLN A 144 6.55 14.88 18.65
C GLN A 144 6.71 14.39 17.20
N THR A 145 7.42 13.28 17.00
CA THR A 145 7.47 12.59 15.69
C THR A 145 6.13 11.94 15.41
N LEU A 146 5.51 12.28 14.29
CA LEU A 146 4.23 11.76 13.82
C LEU A 146 4.40 10.71 12.73
N LEU A 147 5.36 10.91 11.82
CA LEU A 147 5.68 9.96 10.76
C LEU A 147 7.18 9.68 10.80
N ALA A 148 7.53 8.41 10.69
CA ALA A 148 8.91 7.93 10.68
C ALA A 148 9.41 7.65 9.25
N PRO A 149 10.74 7.67 9.01
CA PRO A 149 11.31 7.20 7.76
C PRO A 149 10.86 5.76 7.45
N GLY A 150 10.57 5.48 6.18
CA GLY A 150 10.03 4.21 5.71
C GLY A 150 8.51 4.13 5.70
N THR A 151 7.81 5.14 6.22
CA THR A 151 6.35 5.24 6.10
C THR A 151 5.96 5.45 4.63
N ARG A 152 5.09 4.59 4.11
CA ARG A 152 4.46 4.81 2.80
C ARG A 152 3.29 5.77 2.98
N LEU A 153 3.32 6.85 2.22
CA LEU A 153 2.37 7.95 2.36
C LEU A 153 1.04 7.64 1.69
N GLY A 154 0.00 7.45 2.49
CA GLY A 154 -1.39 7.44 2.07
C GLY A 154 -2.03 8.82 2.28
N TYR A 155 -3.33 8.92 2.00
CA TYR A 155 -4.07 10.19 2.15
C TYR A 155 -4.08 10.70 3.61
N ALA A 156 -4.06 9.81 4.60
CA ALA A 156 -4.05 10.17 6.02
C ALA A 156 -2.69 10.76 6.43
N GLU A 157 -1.59 10.13 6.00
CA GLU A 157 -0.22 10.59 6.24
C GLU A 157 0.03 11.95 5.57
N LEU A 158 -0.50 12.14 4.35
CA LEU A 158 -0.42 13.43 3.64
C LEU A 158 -1.20 14.53 4.36
N ALA A 159 -2.41 14.23 4.84
CA ALA A 159 -3.20 15.17 5.64
C ALA A 159 -2.49 15.55 6.94
N LEU A 160 -1.87 14.56 7.61
CA LEU A 160 -1.10 14.77 8.83
C LEU A 160 0.14 15.64 8.57
N ALA A 161 0.90 15.35 7.50
CA ALA A 161 2.05 16.15 7.10
C ALA A 161 1.65 17.61 6.78
N ALA A 162 0.56 17.79 6.03
CA ALA A 162 0.03 19.11 5.71
C ALA A 162 -0.42 19.87 6.97
N GLN A 163 -1.07 19.19 7.93
CA GLN A 163 -1.53 19.79 9.19
C GLN A 163 -0.38 20.38 10.01
N VAL A 164 0.80 19.75 9.99
CA VAL A 164 1.99 20.24 10.70
C VAL A 164 2.91 21.13 9.85
N GLY A 165 2.44 21.57 8.68
CA GLY A 165 3.14 22.53 7.85
C GLY A 165 4.26 21.95 6.96
N ALA A 166 4.36 20.64 6.84
CA ALA A 166 5.33 19.98 5.95
C ALA A 166 4.88 20.08 4.48
N ALA A 167 5.19 21.21 3.82
CA ALA A 167 4.80 21.48 2.43
C ALA A 167 5.59 20.63 1.42
N GLU A 168 6.83 20.28 1.77
CA GLU A 168 7.70 19.36 1.02
C GLU A 168 8.17 18.24 1.95
N LEU A 169 8.30 17.05 1.39
CA LEU A 169 8.70 15.84 2.09
C LEU A 169 9.91 15.21 1.39
N GLU A 170 10.96 14.91 2.15
CA GLU A 170 12.05 14.07 1.63
C GLU A 170 11.54 12.64 1.48
N CYS A 171 11.41 12.19 0.25
CA CYS A 171 10.95 10.86 -0.10
C CYS A 171 12.09 10.03 -0.70
N ALA A 172 12.03 8.73 -0.54
CA ALA A 172 12.91 7.82 -1.24
C ALA A 172 12.70 7.96 -2.76
N ALA A 173 13.77 8.10 -3.51
CA ALA A 173 13.70 8.03 -4.96
C ALA A 173 13.17 6.66 -5.40
N LYS A 174 12.29 6.64 -6.39
CA LYS A 174 11.67 5.39 -6.88
C LYS A 174 12.72 4.44 -7.44
N PRO A 175 12.85 3.19 -6.93
CA PRO A 175 13.83 2.25 -7.43
C PRO A 175 13.62 1.96 -8.92
N ARG A 176 14.71 1.94 -9.66
CA ARG A 176 14.74 1.70 -11.09
C ARG A 176 14.78 0.20 -11.35
N VAL A 177 13.72 -0.32 -11.96
CA VAL A 177 13.55 -1.75 -12.24
C VAL A 177 13.70 -1.99 -13.73
N ALA A 178 14.82 -2.61 -14.13
CA ALA A 178 15.03 -3.02 -15.51
C ALA A 178 14.12 -4.21 -15.84
N ILE A 179 13.47 -4.14 -17.00
CA ILE A 179 12.60 -5.21 -17.52
C ILE A 179 13.14 -5.61 -18.88
N LEU A 180 13.55 -6.88 -19.00
CA LEU A 180 14.03 -7.47 -20.23
C LEU A 180 13.16 -8.68 -20.57
N SER A 181 12.52 -8.67 -21.73
CA SER A 181 11.87 -9.86 -22.28
C SER A 181 12.84 -10.65 -23.14
N THR A 182 12.67 -11.96 -23.22
CA THR A 182 13.47 -12.83 -24.10
C THR A 182 12.58 -13.75 -24.93
N GLY A 183 13.07 -14.17 -26.07
CA GLY A 183 12.39 -15.06 -27.02
C GLY A 183 12.38 -14.53 -28.44
N ASP A 184 12.73 -15.38 -29.39
CA ASP A 184 12.74 -15.05 -30.82
C ASP A 184 11.34 -14.85 -31.40
N GLU A 185 10.32 -15.41 -30.72
CA GLU A 185 8.91 -15.28 -31.10
C GLU A 185 8.30 -13.94 -30.66
N VAL A 186 8.96 -13.21 -29.75
CA VAL A 186 8.40 -12.01 -29.11
C VAL A 186 8.70 -10.77 -29.94
N VAL A 187 7.63 -10.06 -30.35
CA VAL A 187 7.74 -8.82 -31.11
C VAL A 187 7.17 -7.63 -30.32
N PRO A 188 7.56 -6.37 -30.66
CA PRO A 188 6.96 -5.17 -30.05
C PRO A 188 5.43 -5.13 -30.18
N VAL A 189 4.78 -4.41 -29.24
CA VAL A 189 3.30 -4.33 -29.18
C VAL A 189 2.68 -3.72 -30.43
N ASP A 190 3.36 -2.76 -31.06
CA ASP A 190 2.97 -2.04 -32.26
C ASP A 190 3.35 -2.78 -33.57
N ALA A 191 4.15 -3.85 -33.47
CA ALA A 191 4.50 -4.64 -34.65
C ALA A 191 3.34 -5.56 -35.07
N GLN A 192 3.25 -5.85 -36.38
CA GLN A 192 2.39 -6.90 -36.91
C GLN A 192 3.10 -8.25 -36.74
N PRO A 193 2.59 -9.17 -35.88
CA PRO A 193 3.26 -10.45 -35.66
C PRO A 193 3.11 -11.37 -36.89
N GLY A 194 4.18 -12.05 -37.23
CA GLY A 194 4.15 -13.14 -38.18
C GLY A 194 3.41 -14.37 -37.60
N ARG A 195 3.28 -15.43 -38.42
CA ARG A 195 2.47 -16.62 -38.06
C ARG A 195 2.86 -17.27 -36.71
N PHE A 196 4.13 -17.21 -36.33
CA PHE A 196 4.68 -17.85 -35.13
C PHE A 196 5.19 -16.84 -34.11
N GLN A 197 4.81 -15.57 -34.24
CA GLN A 197 5.21 -14.50 -33.34
C GLN A 197 4.04 -14.05 -32.47
N ILE A 198 4.37 -13.57 -31.29
CA ILE A 198 3.44 -13.00 -30.32
C ILE A 198 3.89 -11.60 -29.89
N ARG A 199 2.96 -10.73 -29.53
CA ARG A 199 3.28 -9.41 -29.00
C ARG A 199 3.75 -9.48 -27.55
N ASN A 200 4.75 -8.65 -27.22
CA ASN A 200 5.30 -8.54 -25.87
C ASN A 200 4.30 -7.92 -24.88
N SER A 201 3.38 -8.73 -24.36
CA SER A 201 2.45 -8.30 -23.31
C SER A 201 3.11 -8.25 -21.92
N ASN A 202 4.15 -9.08 -21.69
CA ASN A 202 4.82 -9.16 -20.38
C ASN A 202 5.53 -7.86 -20.01
N SER A 203 6.24 -7.21 -20.94
CA SER A 203 6.90 -5.94 -20.65
C SER A 203 5.90 -4.86 -20.21
N VAL A 204 4.69 -4.87 -20.77
CA VAL A 204 3.62 -3.91 -20.43
C VAL A 204 3.06 -4.19 -19.04
N SER A 205 2.69 -5.44 -18.77
CA SER A 205 2.14 -5.84 -17.46
C SER A 205 3.16 -5.67 -16.33
N LEU A 206 4.41 -6.08 -16.55
CA LEU A 206 5.51 -5.89 -15.59
C LEU A 206 5.77 -4.40 -15.32
N ALA A 207 5.78 -3.55 -16.35
CA ALA A 207 5.94 -2.11 -16.16
C ALA A 207 4.79 -1.50 -15.32
N ALA A 208 3.57 -1.98 -15.51
CA ALA A 208 2.43 -1.58 -14.69
C ALA A 208 2.59 -2.06 -13.24
N GLN A 209 2.95 -3.33 -13.02
CA GLN A 209 3.19 -3.88 -11.68
C GLN A 209 4.34 -3.18 -10.95
N VAL A 210 5.44 -2.84 -11.65
CA VAL A 210 6.54 -2.05 -11.08
C VAL A 210 6.05 -0.68 -10.60
N ARG A 211 5.23 0.02 -11.40
CA ARG A 211 4.65 1.33 -10.99
C ARG A 211 3.74 1.19 -9.77
N LEU A 212 2.89 0.17 -9.75
CA LEU A 212 1.99 -0.13 -8.61
C LEU A 212 2.78 -0.48 -7.34
N ALA A 213 3.92 -1.17 -7.50
CA ALA A 213 4.81 -1.44 -6.38
C ALA A 213 5.55 -0.19 -5.88
N GLY A 214 5.54 0.93 -6.64
CA GLY A 214 6.22 2.17 -6.29
C GLY A 214 7.59 2.34 -6.97
N GLY A 215 7.95 1.46 -7.90
CA GLY A 215 9.19 1.54 -8.69
C GLY A 215 9.03 2.33 -9.99
N ARG A 216 10.17 2.57 -10.65
CA ARG A 216 10.28 3.16 -11.99
C ARG A 216 10.73 2.10 -12.99
N PRO A 217 9.87 1.65 -13.93
CA PRO A 217 10.26 0.67 -14.92
C PRO A 217 11.25 1.24 -15.94
N VAL A 218 12.26 0.46 -16.28
CA VAL A 218 13.24 0.73 -17.34
C VAL A 218 13.14 -0.41 -18.34
N LEU A 219 12.46 -0.17 -19.47
CA LEU A 219 12.26 -1.18 -20.50
C LEU A 219 13.55 -1.34 -21.33
N LEU A 220 14.11 -2.53 -21.36
CA LEU A 220 15.30 -2.90 -22.15
C LEU A 220 14.94 -3.51 -23.52
N GLY A 221 13.64 -3.67 -23.78
CA GLY A 221 13.14 -4.31 -25.00
C GLY A 221 13.09 -5.82 -24.92
N ASN A 222 13.20 -6.47 -26.06
CA ASN A 222 13.30 -7.92 -26.19
C ASN A 222 14.74 -8.33 -26.54
N ALA A 223 15.22 -9.39 -25.96
CA ALA A 223 16.46 -10.04 -26.37
C ALA A 223 16.14 -11.33 -27.15
N MET A 224 16.87 -11.53 -28.21
CA MET A 224 16.88 -12.82 -28.90
C MET A 224 17.65 -13.84 -28.08
N ASP A 225 17.35 -15.13 -28.29
CA ASP A 225 17.99 -16.23 -27.57
C ASP A 225 19.42 -16.50 -28.10
N ARG A 226 20.29 -15.48 -27.98
CA ARG A 226 21.68 -15.45 -28.38
C ARG A 226 22.51 -14.64 -27.38
N GLU A 227 23.72 -15.12 -27.07
CA GLU A 227 24.61 -14.49 -26.09
C GLU A 227 24.99 -13.07 -26.48
N ASP A 228 25.27 -12.81 -27.77
CA ASP A 228 25.67 -11.51 -28.30
C ASP A 228 24.58 -10.44 -28.13
N ASP A 229 23.31 -10.84 -27.99
CA ASP A 229 22.19 -9.94 -27.73
C ASP A 229 21.81 -9.89 -26.24
N LEU A 230 21.88 -11.02 -25.53
CA LEU A 230 21.55 -11.11 -24.10
C LEU A 230 22.58 -10.41 -23.21
N VAL A 231 23.88 -10.68 -23.38
CA VAL A 231 24.94 -10.15 -22.52
C VAL A 231 24.93 -8.63 -22.40
N PRO A 232 24.87 -7.84 -23.48
CA PRO A 232 24.83 -6.37 -23.38
C PRO A 232 23.57 -5.87 -22.65
N LYS A 233 22.41 -6.49 -22.89
CA LYS A 233 21.13 -6.08 -22.30
C LYS A 233 21.08 -6.44 -20.81
N ILE A 234 21.52 -7.64 -20.42
CA ILE A 234 21.64 -8.05 -19.02
C ILE A 234 22.64 -7.12 -18.30
N THR A 235 23.82 -6.88 -18.89
CA THR A 235 24.81 -5.95 -18.31
C THR A 235 24.23 -4.57 -18.06
N ARG A 236 23.41 -4.06 -19.02
CA ARG A 236 22.71 -2.79 -18.84
C ARG A 236 21.69 -2.85 -17.71
N GLY A 237 20.92 -3.96 -17.65
CA GLY A 237 19.90 -4.17 -16.60
C GLY A 237 20.50 -4.27 -15.19
N LEU A 238 21.66 -4.88 -15.04
CA LEU A 238 22.39 -4.99 -13.78
C LEU A 238 22.96 -3.66 -13.25
N ARG A 239 22.91 -2.58 -14.03
CA ARG A 239 23.23 -1.21 -13.56
C ARG A 239 22.07 -0.51 -12.90
N GLU A 240 20.86 -1.05 -13.03
CA GLU A 240 19.66 -0.57 -12.35
C GLU A 240 19.55 -1.19 -10.94
N ASP A 241 18.56 -0.78 -10.15
CA ASP A 241 18.43 -1.24 -8.76
C ASP A 241 17.92 -2.69 -8.68
N LEU A 242 17.19 -3.14 -9.69
CA LEU A 242 16.65 -4.49 -9.83
C LEU A 242 16.55 -4.87 -11.30
N LEU A 243 16.87 -6.11 -11.63
CA LEU A 243 16.66 -6.69 -12.97
C LEU A 243 15.55 -7.73 -12.94
N VAL A 244 14.55 -7.59 -13.81
CA VAL A 244 13.48 -8.58 -14.02
C VAL A 244 13.53 -9.04 -15.47
N LEU A 245 13.76 -10.34 -15.65
CA LEU A 245 13.73 -11.01 -16.95
C LEU A 245 12.40 -11.77 -17.09
N SER A 246 11.84 -11.79 -18.29
CA SER A 246 10.62 -12.55 -18.60
C SER A 246 10.81 -13.39 -19.85
N GLY A 247 10.71 -14.69 -19.68
CA GLY A 247 11.08 -15.70 -20.68
C GLY A 247 12.52 -16.16 -20.49
N GLY A 248 12.93 -17.21 -21.22
CA GLY A 248 14.27 -17.75 -21.18
C GLY A 248 14.72 -18.31 -19.82
N VAL A 249 13.81 -18.65 -18.91
CA VAL A 249 14.10 -19.15 -17.55
C VAL A 249 13.35 -20.46 -17.26
N SER A 250 13.27 -21.33 -18.27
CA SER A 250 12.65 -22.64 -18.12
C SER A 250 13.72 -23.69 -17.77
N MET A 251 13.39 -24.71 -16.97
CA MET A 251 14.27 -25.83 -16.63
C MET A 251 14.70 -26.70 -17.87
N GLY A 252 14.69 -26.10 -19.05
CA GLY A 252 15.10 -26.72 -20.30
C GLY A 252 16.63 -26.73 -20.46
N LYS A 253 17.13 -27.73 -21.18
CA LYS A 253 18.54 -27.96 -21.50
C LYS A 253 19.27 -26.84 -22.24
N TYR A 254 18.57 -25.69 -22.48
CA TYR A 254 18.98 -24.57 -23.34
C TYR A 254 18.64 -23.21 -22.71
N ASP A 255 18.62 -23.11 -21.36
CA ASP A 255 18.31 -21.80 -20.73
C ASP A 255 19.53 -20.88 -20.77
N LEU A 256 19.64 -20.15 -21.87
CA LEU A 256 20.76 -19.26 -22.14
C LEU A 256 20.88 -18.11 -21.14
N VAL A 257 19.75 -17.64 -20.61
CA VAL A 257 19.72 -16.56 -19.62
C VAL A 257 20.40 -16.96 -18.32
N GLU A 258 20.13 -18.18 -17.82
CA GLU A 258 20.80 -18.68 -16.61
C GLU A 258 22.28 -18.91 -16.84
N SER A 259 22.67 -19.44 -18.02
CA SER A 259 24.08 -19.60 -18.37
C SER A 259 24.82 -18.30 -18.38
N VAL A 260 24.29 -17.30 -19.08
CA VAL A 260 24.87 -15.94 -19.15
C VAL A 260 25.00 -15.33 -17.74
N LEU A 261 23.99 -15.44 -16.90
CA LEU A 261 24.06 -14.91 -15.53
C LEU A 261 25.11 -15.65 -14.69
N LYS A 262 25.24 -16.98 -14.83
CA LYS A 262 26.29 -17.77 -14.16
C LYS A 262 27.69 -17.35 -14.60
N ASP A 263 27.90 -17.16 -15.89
CA ASP A 263 29.16 -16.68 -16.45
C ASP A 263 29.53 -15.27 -16.00
N MET A 264 28.49 -14.45 -15.68
CA MET A 264 28.65 -13.12 -15.07
C MET A 264 28.87 -13.17 -13.55
N GLY A 265 28.95 -14.37 -12.94
CA GLY A 265 29.20 -14.57 -11.51
C GLY A 265 27.96 -14.37 -10.64
N ALA A 266 26.77 -14.64 -11.15
CA ALA A 266 25.53 -14.57 -10.37
C ALA A 266 25.42 -15.71 -9.36
N GLU A 267 24.94 -15.36 -8.15
CA GLU A 267 24.50 -16.30 -7.12
C GLU A 267 22.99 -16.54 -7.26
N PHE A 268 22.59 -17.81 -7.32
CA PHE A 268 21.18 -18.21 -7.41
C PHE A 268 20.71 -18.71 -6.05
N TYR A 269 19.56 -18.20 -5.60
CA TYR A 269 18.96 -18.57 -4.31
C TYR A 269 17.86 -19.62 -4.49
N PHE A 270 17.10 -19.54 -5.58
CA PHE A 270 16.22 -20.61 -6.07
C PHE A 270 16.00 -20.46 -7.57
N ASP A 271 15.64 -21.57 -8.22
CA ASP A 271 15.39 -21.69 -9.67
C ASP A 271 14.01 -22.27 -9.98
N ALA A 272 13.30 -22.74 -8.95
CA ALA A 272 11.95 -23.27 -9.09
C ALA A 272 11.16 -23.18 -7.78
N VAL A 273 9.85 -22.93 -7.91
CA VAL A 273 8.91 -22.83 -6.78
C VAL A 273 7.73 -23.78 -7.02
N ALA A 274 7.22 -24.40 -5.96
CA ALA A 274 6.10 -25.34 -5.99
C ALA A 274 4.75 -24.62 -6.15
N ILE A 275 4.58 -23.89 -7.26
CA ILE A 275 3.36 -23.16 -7.62
C ILE A 275 2.89 -23.46 -9.04
N ARG A 276 1.62 -23.21 -9.31
CA ARG A 276 1.01 -23.21 -10.63
C ARG A 276 -0.04 -22.10 -10.74
N PRO A 277 0.12 -21.18 -11.74
CA PRO A 277 1.22 -21.06 -12.69
C PRO A 277 2.45 -20.43 -12.03
N GLY A 278 3.64 -20.58 -12.67
CA GLY A 278 4.83 -19.85 -12.23
C GLY A 278 5.97 -20.71 -11.69
N ARG A 279 5.92 -22.04 -11.88
CA ARG A 279 6.94 -22.96 -11.37
C ARG A 279 8.40 -22.56 -11.68
N PRO A 280 8.79 -22.17 -12.92
CA PRO A 280 10.18 -21.79 -13.22
C PRO A 280 10.45 -20.32 -12.83
N ALA A 281 10.30 -19.97 -11.55
CA ALA A 281 10.66 -18.67 -11.03
C ALA A 281 12.09 -18.74 -10.45
N VAL A 282 12.94 -17.84 -10.92
CA VAL A 282 14.35 -17.74 -10.51
C VAL A 282 14.55 -16.48 -9.69
N PHE A 283 15.33 -16.55 -8.61
CA PHE A 283 15.78 -15.41 -7.84
C PHE A 283 17.26 -15.54 -7.52
N GLY A 284 17.99 -14.45 -7.70
CA GLY A 284 19.41 -14.41 -7.42
C GLY A 284 19.96 -13.00 -7.30
N LYS A 285 21.31 -12.94 -7.24
CA LYS A 285 22.07 -11.71 -7.16
C LYS A 285 23.29 -11.77 -8.06
N CYS A 286 23.54 -10.71 -8.83
CA CYS A 286 24.76 -10.55 -9.61
C CYS A 286 25.45 -9.24 -9.20
N GLY A 287 26.64 -9.34 -8.63
CA GLY A 287 27.31 -8.22 -7.99
C GLY A 287 26.51 -7.65 -6.84
N GLN A 288 25.99 -6.40 -6.96
CA GLN A 288 25.14 -5.78 -5.95
C GLN A 288 23.65 -5.78 -6.32
N THR A 289 23.29 -6.21 -7.53
CA THR A 289 21.94 -6.12 -8.07
C THR A 289 21.21 -7.45 -7.95
N PHE A 290 20.05 -7.45 -7.33
CA PHE A 290 19.14 -8.59 -7.36
C PHE A 290 18.53 -8.76 -8.74
N PHE A 291 18.24 -10.00 -9.11
CA PHE A 291 17.52 -10.30 -10.33
C PHE A 291 16.44 -11.34 -10.12
N PHE A 292 15.41 -11.25 -10.93
CA PHE A 292 14.40 -12.29 -11.09
C PHE A 292 14.35 -12.75 -12.53
N GLY A 293 14.29 -14.07 -12.71
CA GLY A 293 13.86 -14.69 -13.93
C GLY A 293 12.43 -15.19 -13.78
N LEU A 294 11.50 -14.60 -14.50
CA LEU A 294 10.09 -14.92 -14.45
C LEU A 294 9.67 -15.72 -15.68
N PRO A 295 8.66 -16.60 -15.57
CA PRO A 295 8.20 -17.41 -16.70
C PRO A 295 7.78 -16.56 -17.90
N GLY A 296 7.89 -17.10 -19.12
CA GLY A 296 7.43 -16.43 -20.34
C GLY A 296 5.89 -16.31 -20.45
N ASN A 297 5.15 -17.26 -19.86
CA ASN A 297 3.68 -17.22 -19.89
C ASN A 297 3.11 -16.05 -19.05
N PRO A 298 2.25 -15.17 -19.61
CA PRO A 298 1.84 -13.92 -19.00
C PRO A 298 1.22 -14.02 -17.60
N VAL A 299 0.29 -14.97 -17.39
CA VAL A 299 -0.35 -15.15 -16.08
C VAL A 299 0.68 -15.60 -15.04
N SER A 300 1.62 -16.49 -15.43
CA SER A 300 2.73 -16.89 -14.55
C SER A 300 3.60 -15.70 -14.15
N THR A 301 3.97 -14.87 -15.13
CA THR A 301 4.79 -13.67 -14.92
C THR A 301 4.14 -12.73 -13.92
N MET A 302 2.82 -12.45 -14.07
CA MET A 302 2.09 -11.55 -13.18
C MET A 302 1.95 -12.11 -11.76
N VAL A 303 1.67 -13.40 -11.61
CA VAL A 303 1.59 -14.07 -10.30
C VAL A 303 2.93 -14.04 -9.59
N THR A 304 4.01 -14.45 -10.27
CA THR A 304 5.36 -14.51 -9.66
C THR A 304 5.91 -13.13 -9.32
N PHE A 305 5.58 -12.09 -10.10
CA PHE A 305 5.90 -10.72 -9.75
C PHE A 305 5.26 -10.32 -8.42
N GLU A 306 3.95 -10.56 -8.27
CA GLU A 306 3.23 -10.20 -7.05
C GLU A 306 3.79 -10.93 -5.83
N LEU A 307 4.08 -12.23 -5.97
CA LEU A 307 4.58 -13.05 -4.88
C LEU A 307 6.00 -12.66 -4.44
N PHE A 308 6.91 -12.37 -5.38
CA PHE A 308 8.34 -12.35 -5.11
C PHE A 308 9.04 -11.02 -5.43
N VAL A 309 8.60 -10.27 -6.45
CA VAL A 309 9.28 -9.05 -6.88
C VAL A 309 8.82 -7.84 -6.08
N THR A 310 7.52 -7.75 -5.78
CA THR A 310 6.94 -6.64 -4.99
C THR A 310 7.69 -6.36 -3.69
N PRO A 311 8.02 -7.35 -2.83
CA PRO A 311 8.75 -7.10 -1.58
C PRO A 311 10.16 -6.52 -1.79
N VAL A 312 10.82 -6.84 -2.92
CA VAL A 312 12.13 -6.27 -3.23
C VAL A 312 12.00 -4.80 -3.61
N VAL A 313 10.97 -4.44 -4.37
CA VAL A 313 10.70 -3.02 -4.71
C VAL A 313 10.39 -2.22 -3.46
N ASP A 314 9.61 -2.76 -2.52
CA ASP A 314 9.34 -2.12 -1.23
C ASP A 314 10.63 -1.86 -0.45
N TRP A 315 11.47 -2.90 -0.30
CA TRP A 315 12.74 -2.82 0.41
C TRP A 315 13.70 -1.80 -0.22
N LEU A 316 13.82 -1.79 -1.54
CA LEU A 316 14.64 -0.83 -2.29
C LEU A 316 14.18 0.62 -2.08
N SER A 317 12.88 0.83 -1.86
CA SER A 317 12.30 2.13 -1.52
C SER A 317 12.52 2.50 -0.04
N GLY A 318 13.12 1.64 0.78
CA GLY A 318 13.29 1.86 2.21
C GLY A 318 12.01 1.62 3.03
N ALA A 319 10.99 1.00 2.46
CA ALA A 319 9.81 0.55 3.18
C ALA A 319 9.94 -0.89 3.67
N GLU A 320 9.13 -1.27 4.65
CA GLU A 320 8.95 -2.68 4.98
C GLU A 320 8.21 -3.39 3.83
N PRO A 321 8.63 -4.64 3.47
CA PRO A 321 7.94 -5.43 2.49
C PRO A 321 6.47 -5.65 2.86
N ARG A 322 5.55 -5.25 1.98
CA ARG A 322 4.11 -5.41 2.20
C ARG A 322 3.73 -6.89 2.22
N GLU A 323 2.79 -7.23 3.09
CA GLU A 323 2.16 -8.54 3.07
C GLU A 323 1.35 -8.74 1.78
N LEU A 324 1.16 -10.02 1.41
CA LEU A 324 0.27 -10.37 0.33
C LEU A 324 -1.17 -10.01 0.71
N PRO A 325 -1.94 -9.39 -0.19
CA PRO A 325 -3.33 -9.05 0.08
C PRO A 325 -4.23 -10.29 -0.01
N ILE A 326 -4.07 -11.20 0.94
CA ILE A 326 -4.85 -12.42 1.04
C ILE A 326 -6.05 -12.19 1.94
N VAL A 327 -7.22 -12.61 1.48
CA VAL A 327 -8.47 -12.62 2.23
C VAL A 327 -9.10 -14.00 2.17
N GLU A 328 -9.94 -14.34 3.15
CA GLU A 328 -10.75 -15.55 3.12
C GLU A 328 -12.08 -15.29 2.41
N ALA A 329 -12.51 -16.23 1.58
CA ALA A 329 -13.79 -16.18 0.88
C ALA A 329 -14.44 -17.57 0.80
N LYS A 330 -15.77 -17.63 0.66
CA LYS A 330 -16.52 -18.87 0.42
C LYS A 330 -16.46 -19.26 -1.04
N LEU A 331 -16.08 -20.49 -1.32
CA LEU A 331 -16.02 -21.04 -2.67
C LEU A 331 -17.44 -21.28 -3.22
N VAL A 332 -17.75 -20.67 -4.36
CA VAL A 332 -19.11 -20.76 -4.97
C VAL A 332 -19.33 -22.07 -5.72
N ALA A 333 -18.27 -22.64 -6.31
CA ALA A 333 -18.33 -23.89 -7.06
C ALA A 333 -17.20 -24.82 -6.63
N PRO A 334 -17.38 -26.15 -6.62
CA PRO A 334 -16.33 -27.07 -6.20
C PRO A 334 -15.10 -26.97 -7.10
N LEU A 335 -13.93 -27.13 -6.51
CA LEU A 335 -12.65 -27.07 -7.19
C LEU A 335 -11.95 -28.43 -7.11
N ASN A 336 -11.38 -28.87 -8.23
CA ASN A 336 -10.59 -30.10 -8.31
C ASN A 336 -9.29 -29.82 -9.02
N GLU A 337 -8.18 -29.80 -8.26
CA GLU A 337 -6.84 -29.52 -8.76
C GLU A 337 -5.88 -30.66 -8.40
N LYS A 338 -4.81 -30.80 -9.19
CA LYS A 338 -3.79 -31.81 -8.91
C LYS A 338 -2.97 -31.39 -7.67
N PRO A 339 -2.81 -32.27 -6.66
CA PRO A 339 -2.01 -31.96 -5.50
C PRO A 339 -0.52 -31.87 -5.82
N GLY A 340 0.28 -31.37 -4.87
CA GLY A 340 1.74 -31.30 -4.93
C GLY A 340 2.31 -29.91 -5.20
N VAL A 341 1.48 -28.94 -5.63
CA VAL A 341 1.88 -27.54 -5.79
C VAL A 341 0.72 -26.63 -5.39
N THR A 342 1.01 -25.43 -4.91
CA THR A 342 -0.02 -24.42 -4.66
C THR A 342 -0.51 -23.81 -5.97
N HIS A 343 -1.82 -23.79 -6.19
CA HIS A 343 -2.40 -23.22 -7.40
C HIS A 343 -2.90 -21.78 -7.12
N PHE A 344 -2.62 -20.88 -8.05
CA PHE A 344 -3.14 -19.51 -8.10
C PHE A 344 -4.04 -19.38 -9.33
N LEU A 345 -5.32 -19.58 -9.15
CA LEU A 345 -6.30 -19.66 -10.23
C LEU A 345 -7.01 -18.32 -10.43
N PRO A 346 -7.11 -17.78 -11.66
CA PRO A 346 -7.91 -16.60 -11.93
C PRO A 346 -9.32 -16.76 -11.37
N ALA A 347 -9.76 -15.80 -10.56
CA ALA A 347 -11.05 -15.88 -9.89
C ALA A 347 -11.70 -14.49 -9.77
N ARG A 348 -12.98 -14.49 -9.47
CA ARG A 348 -13.73 -13.29 -9.14
C ARG A 348 -14.23 -13.38 -7.71
N VAL A 349 -13.78 -12.44 -6.90
CA VAL A 349 -14.29 -12.20 -5.55
C VAL A 349 -15.39 -11.15 -5.60
N ALA A 350 -16.48 -11.41 -4.91
CA ALA A 350 -17.57 -10.45 -4.71
C ALA A 350 -18.11 -10.56 -3.29
N ARG A 351 -18.72 -9.48 -2.79
CA ARG A 351 -19.43 -9.50 -1.51
C ARG A 351 -20.87 -9.88 -1.70
N THR A 352 -21.33 -10.91 -1.00
CA THR A 352 -22.72 -11.34 -0.96
C THR A 352 -23.22 -11.26 0.48
N GLY A 353 -24.02 -10.26 0.79
CA GLY A 353 -24.43 -9.97 2.16
C GLY A 353 -23.25 -9.62 3.07
N ALA A 354 -23.03 -10.40 4.11
CA ALA A 354 -21.91 -10.20 5.07
C ALA A 354 -20.64 -10.98 4.70
N GLN A 355 -20.66 -11.83 3.67
CA GLN A 355 -19.56 -12.73 3.31
C GLN A 355 -18.91 -12.33 1.98
N LEU A 356 -17.63 -12.67 1.84
CA LEU A 356 -16.95 -12.69 0.56
C LEU A 356 -17.14 -14.05 -0.09
N GLU A 357 -17.48 -14.05 -1.37
CA GLU A 357 -17.62 -15.24 -2.20
C GLU A 357 -16.60 -15.20 -3.32
N VAL A 358 -16.00 -16.35 -3.66
CA VAL A 358 -15.06 -16.49 -4.76
C VAL A 358 -15.55 -17.50 -5.77
N THR A 359 -15.58 -17.07 -7.03
CA THR A 359 -15.92 -17.88 -8.19
C THR A 359 -14.67 -18.11 -9.02
N PRO A 360 -14.17 -19.35 -9.18
CA PRO A 360 -13.11 -19.66 -10.13
C PRO A 360 -13.55 -19.33 -11.54
N LEU A 361 -12.67 -18.76 -12.34
CA LEU A 361 -12.95 -18.51 -13.76
C LEU A 361 -12.42 -19.66 -14.62
N GLU A 362 -13.16 -19.98 -15.67
CA GLU A 362 -12.64 -20.86 -16.71
C GLU A 362 -11.47 -20.18 -17.42
N TRP A 363 -10.37 -20.92 -17.57
CA TRP A 363 -9.16 -20.46 -18.21
C TRP A 363 -8.41 -21.58 -18.93
N GLN A 364 -7.68 -21.24 -19.97
CA GLN A 364 -6.94 -22.19 -20.81
C GLN A 364 -5.47 -22.37 -20.37
N GLY A 365 -5.13 -21.96 -19.13
CA GLY A 365 -3.80 -22.08 -18.56
C GLY A 365 -3.03 -20.76 -18.52
N SER A 366 -1.72 -20.88 -18.24
CA SER A 366 -0.84 -19.74 -17.88
C SER A 366 -0.62 -18.68 -18.97
N GLY A 367 -1.05 -18.96 -20.21
CA GLY A 367 -1.04 -18.00 -21.32
C GLY A 367 -2.33 -17.18 -21.47
N ASP A 368 -3.39 -17.51 -20.71
CA ASP A 368 -4.72 -16.93 -20.92
C ASP A 368 -4.89 -15.59 -20.20
N VAL A 369 -4.40 -14.52 -20.85
CA VAL A 369 -4.57 -13.14 -20.38
C VAL A 369 -6.02 -12.67 -20.41
N ALA A 370 -6.85 -13.24 -21.33
CA ALA A 370 -8.24 -12.86 -21.46
C ALA A 370 -9.06 -13.29 -20.23
N ALA A 371 -8.80 -14.47 -19.68
CA ALA A 371 -9.38 -14.90 -18.41
C ALA A 371 -8.94 -14.03 -17.25
N LEU A 372 -7.62 -13.72 -17.17
CA LEU A 372 -7.09 -12.86 -16.10
C LEU A 372 -7.65 -11.43 -16.18
N GLY A 373 -7.92 -10.91 -17.38
CA GLY A 373 -8.55 -9.59 -17.56
C GLY A 373 -9.95 -9.49 -16.97
N LYS A 374 -10.64 -10.63 -16.77
CA LYS A 374 -11.96 -10.72 -16.13
C LYS A 374 -11.88 -10.99 -14.61
N ALA A 375 -10.71 -11.43 -14.13
CA ALA A 375 -10.47 -11.75 -12.73
C ALA A 375 -10.16 -10.47 -11.93
N ASN A 376 -10.54 -10.44 -10.67
CA ASN A 376 -10.10 -9.43 -9.71
C ASN A 376 -9.22 -10.04 -8.59
N ALA A 377 -9.00 -11.35 -8.64
CA ALA A 377 -8.27 -12.09 -7.64
C ALA A 377 -7.72 -13.40 -8.21
N PHE A 378 -6.86 -14.06 -7.42
CA PHE A 378 -6.45 -15.44 -7.62
C PHE A 378 -6.94 -16.28 -6.45
N LEU A 379 -7.73 -17.31 -6.72
CA LEU A 379 -8.06 -18.33 -5.73
C LEU A 379 -6.80 -19.15 -5.44
N VAL A 380 -6.48 -19.33 -4.16
CA VAL A 380 -5.32 -20.09 -3.70
C VAL A 380 -5.77 -21.49 -3.31
N SER A 381 -5.38 -22.50 -4.09
CA SER A 381 -5.61 -23.91 -3.76
C SER A 381 -4.32 -24.50 -3.17
N PRO A 382 -4.36 -24.96 -1.90
CA PRO A 382 -3.16 -25.47 -1.23
C PRO A 382 -2.60 -26.74 -1.91
N ALA A 383 -1.29 -26.95 -1.79
CA ALA A 383 -0.59 -28.10 -2.40
C ALA A 383 -1.08 -29.47 -1.88
N GLU A 384 -1.58 -29.52 -0.65
CA GLU A 384 -2.00 -30.75 0.04
C GLU A 384 -3.41 -31.19 -0.33
N ARG A 385 -4.19 -30.31 -0.99
CA ARG A 385 -5.61 -30.56 -1.28
C ARG A 385 -5.87 -30.67 -2.77
N SER A 386 -6.51 -31.78 -3.18
CA SER A 386 -6.96 -31.96 -4.57
C SER A 386 -8.41 -31.49 -4.79
N ASN A 387 -9.25 -31.61 -3.77
CA ASN A 387 -10.68 -31.28 -3.84
C ASN A 387 -11.03 -30.29 -2.75
N ILE A 388 -11.74 -29.24 -3.14
CA ILE A 388 -12.33 -28.26 -2.24
C ILE A 388 -13.81 -28.18 -2.57
N ALA A 389 -14.69 -28.44 -1.58
CA ALA A 389 -16.12 -28.45 -1.81
C ALA A 389 -16.68 -27.02 -1.90
N GLN A 390 -17.81 -26.87 -2.58
CA GLN A 390 -18.60 -25.65 -2.55
C GLN A 390 -18.94 -25.26 -1.11
N GLY A 391 -18.84 -23.99 -0.77
CA GLY A 391 -19.11 -23.46 0.56
C GLY A 391 -17.95 -23.53 1.55
N GLU A 392 -16.85 -24.22 1.20
CA GLU A 392 -15.63 -24.16 2.01
C GLU A 392 -14.97 -22.78 1.96
N THR A 393 -14.27 -22.43 3.03
CA THR A 393 -13.44 -21.19 3.08
C THR A 393 -12.10 -21.46 2.43
N VAL A 394 -11.68 -20.57 1.56
CA VAL A 394 -10.41 -20.61 0.83
C VAL A 394 -9.72 -19.27 0.87
N ASP A 395 -8.40 -19.29 0.78
CA ASP A 395 -7.59 -18.10 0.61
C ASP A 395 -7.72 -17.53 -0.80
N VAL A 396 -7.75 -16.22 -0.89
CA VAL A 396 -7.83 -15.49 -2.15
C VAL A 396 -6.81 -14.36 -2.15
N LEU A 397 -5.88 -14.40 -3.09
CA LEU A 397 -4.93 -13.31 -3.33
C LEU A 397 -5.61 -12.25 -4.20
N LEU A 398 -5.86 -11.08 -3.64
CA LEU A 398 -6.46 -9.96 -4.36
C LEU A 398 -5.46 -9.33 -5.34
N ARG A 399 -5.94 -8.84 -6.47
CA ARG A 399 -5.11 -8.05 -7.38
C ARG A 399 -4.93 -6.64 -6.84
N ARG A 400 -3.66 -6.19 -6.69
CA ARG A 400 -3.35 -4.86 -6.11
C ARG A 400 -3.84 -3.69 -6.93
N ASP A 401 -3.98 -3.84 -8.23
CA ASP A 401 -4.49 -2.81 -9.13
C ASP A 401 -6.00 -2.54 -8.98
N LEU A 402 -6.67 -3.34 -8.17
CA LEU A 402 -8.11 -3.26 -7.93
C LEU A 402 -8.46 -3.05 -6.43
N LEU A 403 -7.46 -2.81 -5.57
CA LEU A 403 -7.61 -2.53 -4.13
C LEU A 403 -7.85 -1.06 -3.84
#